data_3576aeee3d5f95badc0adfbe568f876c
#
_entry.id   3576aeee3d5f95badc0adfbe568f876c
#
_cell.length_a   1.000
_cell.length_b   1.000
_cell.length_c   1.000
_cell.angle_alpha   90.00
_cell.angle_beta   90.00
_cell.angle_gamma   90.00
#
_symmetry.space_group_name_H-M   'P 1'
#
loop_
_entity.id
_entity.type
_entity.pdbx_description
1 polymer ?
#
loop_
_entity_poly.entity_id
_entity_poly.type
_entity_poly.pdbx_seq_one_letter_code
_entity_poly.pdbx_strand_id
1 'polypeptide(L)'
;MFVADTLRFRHQAPNTANIPAVRVDKTGLVVRGEEGYYTYEARDLWVAREGRVLVGTDAAGLELRMLAHYLNRPEFTKQVVEGDPHQYNADLAGITRPNAKTLLYAIQYGAQAGKVAKIIGGTLKEGALMREQFLARLGIKGVMNDAIREQEAGRVWLVDGAGVVCPSPHAALNYKLQGGGARVMALGAIFLEKHIRRVGLDSLKVGDIHDEWQYDVDPKDAREHARLSVQSIREAGEELNLNVPLDGTAKEGLTWAETH
;
A
#
# COMPACT_ATOMS: atom_id res chain seq x y z
N MET A 1 6.54 7.93 18.28
CA MET A 1 6.16 7.14 17.09
C MET A 1 7.03 5.91 17.08
N PHE A 2 6.45 4.72 16.95
CA PHE A 2 7.19 3.47 16.88
C PHE A 2 7.26 3.00 15.45
N VAL A 3 8.32 2.27 15.09
CA VAL A 3 8.49 1.70 13.76
C VAL A 3 8.25 0.19 13.87
N ALA A 4 7.44 -0.37 12.96
CA ALA A 4 7.26 -1.82 12.84
C ALA A 4 8.50 -2.46 12.20
N ASP A 5 8.64 -3.78 12.32
CA ASP A 5 9.78 -4.51 11.74
C ASP A 5 9.87 -4.35 10.21
N THR A 6 8.76 -4.03 9.54
CA THR A 6 8.67 -3.67 8.11
C THR A 6 8.95 -2.19 7.84
N LEU A 7 9.46 -1.43 8.78
CA LEU A 7 9.72 0.02 8.74
C LEU A 7 8.49 0.92 8.57
N ARG A 8 7.27 0.38 8.55
CA ARG A 8 6.04 1.17 8.61
C ARG A 8 5.89 1.83 9.97
N PHE A 9 5.28 3.01 10.01
CA PHE A 9 4.93 3.63 11.27
C PHE A 9 3.88 2.82 12.02
N ARG A 10 4.02 2.78 13.34
CA ARG A 10 3.16 2.04 14.24
C ARG A 10 2.49 3.02 15.19
N HIS A 11 1.16 2.99 15.22
CA HIS A 11 0.37 3.83 16.12
C HIS A 11 0.03 3.04 17.38
N GLN A 12 -0.02 3.76 18.52
CA GLN A 12 -0.37 3.17 19.80
C GLN A 12 -1.10 4.20 20.66
N ALA A 13 -2.23 3.78 21.21
CA ALA A 13 -3.05 4.54 22.16
C ALA A 13 -3.49 5.95 21.69
N PRO A 14 -4.27 6.10 20.65
CA PRO A 14 -4.98 5.06 19.89
C PRO A 14 -4.20 4.51 18.70
N ASN A 15 -4.54 3.29 18.27
CA ASN A 15 -3.98 2.69 17.06
C ASN A 15 -4.85 3.10 15.84
N THR A 16 -4.66 4.29 15.34
CA THR A 16 -5.40 4.85 14.20
C THR A 16 -5.12 4.11 12.89
N ALA A 17 -3.94 3.52 12.74
CA ALA A 17 -3.59 2.73 11.55
C ALA A 17 -4.47 1.50 11.35
N ASN A 18 -5.17 1.03 12.39
CA ASN A 18 -6.10 -0.09 12.30
C ASN A 18 -7.56 0.33 12.06
N ILE A 19 -7.86 1.62 11.94
CA ILE A 19 -9.20 2.07 11.54
C ILE A 19 -9.40 1.73 10.05
N PRO A 20 -10.38 0.86 9.70
CA PRO A 20 -10.58 0.43 8.33
C PRO A 20 -10.93 1.59 7.40
N ALA A 21 -10.75 1.39 6.09
CA ALA A 21 -11.21 2.34 5.08
C ALA A 21 -12.73 2.55 5.17
N VAL A 22 -13.17 3.75 4.81
CA VAL A 22 -14.60 4.08 4.74
C VAL A 22 -15.29 3.11 3.80
N ARG A 23 -16.38 2.50 4.28
CA ARG A 23 -17.17 1.57 3.50
C ARG A 23 -18.08 2.31 2.53
N VAL A 24 -18.05 1.88 1.27
CA VAL A 24 -18.98 2.36 0.25
C VAL A 24 -19.83 1.19 -0.28
N ASP A 25 -21.04 1.48 -0.71
CA ASP A 25 -21.92 0.51 -1.37
C ASP A 25 -21.53 0.29 -2.85
N LYS A 26 -22.32 -0.50 -3.56
CA LYS A 26 -22.11 -0.81 -4.98
C LYS A 26 -22.25 0.40 -5.91
N THR A 27 -22.88 1.47 -5.44
CA THR A 27 -23.07 2.74 -6.18
C THR A 27 -21.99 3.77 -5.86
N GLY A 28 -21.09 3.47 -4.92
CA GLY A 28 -20.04 4.37 -4.44
C GLY A 28 -20.49 5.31 -3.32
N LEU A 29 -21.70 5.14 -2.77
CA LEU A 29 -22.18 5.93 -1.64
C LEU A 29 -21.62 5.42 -0.32
N VAL A 30 -21.27 6.35 0.55
CA VAL A 30 -20.75 6.05 1.90
C VAL A 30 -21.82 5.36 2.73
N VAL A 31 -21.49 4.19 3.29
CA VAL A 31 -22.31 3.44 4.22
C VAL A 31 -21.92 3.83 5.64
N ARG A 32 -22.87 4.40 6.39
CA ARG A 32 -22.68 4.90 7.76
C ARG A 32 -23.29 3.96 8.81
N GLY A 33 -22.94 4.20 10.07
CA GLY A 33 -23.48 3.49 11.23
C GLY A 33 -23.09 2.00 11.25
N GLU A 34 -23.95 1.17 11.80
CA GLU A 34 -23.71 -0.26 12.00
C GLU A 34 -23.48 -1.01 10.68
N GLU A 35 -24.24 -0.69 9.63
CA GLU A 35 -24.06 -1.28 8.29
C GLU A 35 -22.71 -0.96 7.69
N GLY A 36 -22.13 0.21 7.99
CA GLY A 36 -20.80 0.64 7.61
C GLY A 36 -19.71 0.22 8.60
N TYR A 37 -20.07 -0.56 9.64
CA TYR A 37 -19.17 -0.90 10.75
C TYR A 37 -18.55 0.33 11.42
N TYR A 38 -19.25 1.47 11.40
CA TYR A 38 -18.80 2.75 11.93
C TYR A 38 -17.44 3.22 11.38
N THR A 39 -17.07 2.77 10.17
CA THR A 39 -15.75 3.11 9.58
C THR A 39 -15.67 4.57 9.20
N TYR A 40 -16.76 5.17 8.72
CA TYR A 40 -16.85 6.59 8.44
C TYR A 40 -16.72 7.40 9.73
N GLU A 41 -17.53 7.12 10.72
CA GLU A 41 -17.59 7.85 11.98
C GLU A 41 -16.28 7.79 12.74
N ALA A 42 -15.58 6.65 12.71
CA ALA A 42 -14.27 6.50 13.34
C ALA A 42 -13.20 7.41 12.70
N ARG A 43 -13.25 7.63 11.40
CA ARG A 43 -12.35 8.55 10.70
C ARG A 43 -12.84 10.01 10.80
N ASP A 44 -14.14 10.23 10.90
CA ASP A 44 -14.75 11.55 11.04
C ASP A 44 -14.41 12.24 12.38
N LEU A 45 -13.93 11.48 13.37
CA LEU A 45 -13.41 12.02 14.63
C LEU A 45 -12.11 12.80 14.49
N TRP A 46 -11.39 12.63 13.38
CA TRP A 46 -10.10 13.29 13.12
C TRP A 46 -10.34 14.48 12.19
N VAL A 47 -10.35 15.66 12.76
CA VAL A 47 -10.75 16.91 12.10
C VAL A 47 -9.58 17.85 11.90
N ALA A 48 -9.66 18.69 10.88
CA ALA A 48 -8.76 19.82 10.72
C ALA A 48 -8.95 20.84 11.88
N ARG A 49 -7.92 21.59 12.18
CA ARG A 49 -8.04 22.74 13.10
C ARG A 49 -9.01 23.80 12.51
N GLU A 50 -9.57 24.62 13.38
CA GLU A 50 -10.45 25.73 12.96
C GLU A 50 -9.77 26.62 11.90
N GLY A 51 -10.48 26.90 10.82
CA GLY A 51 -9.98 27.68 9.68
C GLY A 51 -9.01 26.95 8.76
N ARG A 52 -8.80 25.64 8.94
CA ARG A 52 -7.89 24.83 8.12
C ARG A 52 -8.62 23.67 7.44
N VAL A 53 -7.93 22.98 6.55
CA VAL A 53 -8.42 21.75 5.90
C VAL A 53 -7.40 20.63 6.06
N LEU A 54 -7.87 19.39 6.01
CA LEU A 54 -7.00 18.24 5.82
C LEU A 54 -6.73 18.03 4.34
N VAL A 55 -5.49 17.71 4.01
CA VAL A 55 -5.10 17.15 2.72
C VAL A 55 -4.58 15.74 2.97
N GLY A 56 -5.36 14.76 2.55
CA GLY A 56 -5.00 13.34 2.59
C GLY A 56 -4.39 12.92 1.26
N THR A 57 -3.24 12.26 1.29
CA THR A 57 -2.57 11.76 0.08
C THR A 57 -2.25 10.29 0.24
N ASP A 58 -2.78 9.46 -0.66
CA ASP A 58 -2.61 8.01 -0.70
C ASP A 58 -1.77 7.59 -1.92
N ALA A 59 -0.81 6.70 -1.71
CA ALA A 59 0.01 6.17 -2.80
C ALA A 59 -0.75 5.08 -3.56
N ALA A 60 -0.97 5.29 -4.86
CA ALA A 60 -1.76 4.40 -5.69
C ALA A 60 -1.17 2.99 -5.80
N GLY A 61 -1.79 2.02 -5.15
CA GLY A 61 -1.46 0.60 -5.26
C GLY A 61 0.02 0.29 -4.93
N LEU A 62 0.58 0.92 -3.92
CA LEU A 62 2.01 0.91 -3.61
C LEU A 62 2.59 -0.52 -3.50
N GLU A 63 1.91 -1.42 -2.80
CA GLU A 63 2.37 -2.80 -2.61
C GLU A 63 2.41 -3.60 -3.93
N LEU A 64 1.44 -3.34 -4.84
CA LEU A 64 1.44 -3.93 -6.20
C LEU A 64 2.55 -3.35 -7.08
N ARG A 65 2.85 -2.06 -6.93
CA ARG A 65 3.95 -1.41 -7.65
C ARG A 65 5.31 -1.92 -7.15
N MET A 66 5.46 -2.15 -5.85
CA MET A 66 6.64 -2.83 -5.32
C MET A 66 6.79 -4.24 -5.88
N LEU A 67 5.69 -5.01 -5.96
CA LEU A 67 5.72 -6.32 -6.59
C LEU A 67 6.10 -6.23 -8.07
N ALA A 68 5.54 -5.28 -8.82
CA ALA A 68 5.86 -5.06 -10.23
C ALA A 68 7.35 -4.73 -10.44
N HIS A 69 7.93 -3.89 -9.57
CA HIS A 69 9.35 -3.58 -9.57
C HIS A 69 10.22 -4.85 -9.43
N TYR A 70 9.96 -5.67 -8.42
CA TYR A 70 10.74 -6.88 -8.19
C TYR A 70 10.50 -7.98 -9.23
N LEU A 71 9.28 -8.08 -9.78
CA LEU A 71 8.98 -9.01 -10.87
C LEU A 71 9.67 -8.64 -12.17
N ASN A 72 9.86 -7.34 -12.41
CA ASN A 72 10.44 -6.77 -13.62
C ASN A 72 9.81 -7.35 -14.91
N ARG A 73 8.47 -7.44 -14.93
CA ARG A 73 7.68 -7.97 -16.05
C ARG A 73 6.85 -6.86 -16.68
N PRO A 74 7.17 -6.39 -17.90
CA PRO A 74 6.48 -5.28 -18.55
C PRO A 74 4.97 -5.46 -18.64
N GLU A 75 4.49 -6.68 -18.92
CA GLU A 75 3.05 -6.98 -19.03
C GLU A 75 2.34 -6.77 -17.69
N PHE A 76 2.92 -7.24 -16.59
CA PHE A 76 2.36 -7.04 -15.26
C PHE A 76 2.43 -5.58 -14.83
N THR A 77 3.56 -4.92 -15.10
CA THR A 77 3.74 -3.48 -14.84
C THR A 77 2.67 -2.66 -15.55
N LYS A 78 2.39 -2.96 -16.84
CA LYS A 78 1.35 -2.29 -17.61
C LYS A 78 -0.03 -2.47 -16.95
N GLN A 79 -0.36 -3.67 -16.46
CA GLN A 79 -1.64 -3.90 -15.79
C GLN A 79 -1.74 -3.16 -14.45
N VAL A 80 -0.64 -3.02 -13.73
CA VAL A 80 -0.62 -2.27 -12.45
C VAL A 80 -0.77 -0.76 -12.66
N VAL A 81 -0.23 -0.23 -13.76
CA VAL A 81 -0.22 1.21 -14.04
C VAL A 81 -1.47 1.68 -14.78
N GLU A 82 -1.88 0.93 -15.80
CA GLU A 82 -2.90 1.37 -16.80
C GLU A 82 -4.13 0.47 -16.83
N GLY A 83 -4.07 -0.73 -16.24
CA GLY A 83 -5.08 -1.76 -16.39
C GLY A 83 -5.73 -2.20 -15.08
N ASP A 84 -6.10 -3.48 -15.05
CA ASP A 84 -6.64 -4.16 -13.87
C ASP A 84 -5.77 -5.40 -13.54
N PRO A 85 -4.80 -5.27 -12.62
CA PRO A 85 -3.92 -6.37 -12.26
C PRO A 85 -4.66 -7.56 -11.65
N HIS A 86 -5.82 -7.33 -11.05
CA HIS A 86 -6.62 -8.41 -10.47
C HIS A 86 -7.38 -9.19 -11.53
N GLN A 87 -7.90 -8.51 -12.56
CA GLN A 87 -8.51 -9.20 -13.71
C GLN A 87 -7.44 -9.96 -14.50
N TYR A 88 -6.31 -9.34 -14.77
CA TYR A 88 -5.17 -10.02 -15.40
C TYR A 88 -4.76 -11.31 -14.66
N ASN A 89 -4.67 -11.26 -13.33
CA ASN A 89 -4.36 -12.42 -12.51
C ASN A 89 -5.48 -13.47 -12.51
N ALA A 90 -6.75 -13.04 -12.60
CA ALA A 90 -7.91 -13.91 -12.71
C ALA A 90 -7.87 -14.73 -14.00
N ASP A 91 -7.60 -14.06 -15.11
CA ASP A 91 -7.49 -14.67 -16.45
C ASP A 91 -6.31 -15.67 -16.49
N LEU A 92 -5.17 -15.30 -15.93
CA LEU A 92 -4.00 -16.18 -15.82
C LEU A 92 -4.29 -17.42 -14.99
N ALA A 93 -5.05 -17.31 -13.91
CA ALA A 93 -5.31 -18.40 -12.97
C ALA A 93 -6.56 -19.22 -13.31
N GLY A 94 -7.45 -18.71 -14.15
CA GLY A 94 -8.75 -19.31 -14.46
C GLY A 94 -9.72 -19.25 -13.27
N ILE A 95 -9.69 -18.16 -12.47
CA ILE A 95 -10.54 -17.93 -11.31
C ILE A 95 -11.25 -16.58 -11.40
N THR A 96 -12.20 -16.33 -10.51
CA THR A 96 -12.87 -15.01 -10.49
C THR A 96 -11.95 -13.89 -10.03
N ARG A 97 -12.18 -12.67 -10.53
CA ARG A 97 -11.43 -11.47 -10.13
C ARG A 97 -11.36 -11.24 -8.60
N PRO A 98 -12.47 -11.38 -7.82
CA PRO A 98 -12.39 -11.29 -6.37
C PRO A 98 -11.49 -12.35 -5.74
N ASN A 99 -11.53 -13.59 -6.22
CA ASN A 99 -10.67 -14.65 -5.74
C ASN A 99 -9.21 -14.38 -6.11
N ALA A 100 -8.93 -13.89 -7.31
CA ALA A 100 -7.57 -13.53 -7.74
C ALA A 100 -6.98 -12.40 -6.89
N LYS A 101 -7.78 -11.37 -6.58
CA LYS A 101 -7.39 -10.31 -5.65
C LYS A 101 -7.04 -10.89 -4.28
N THR A 102 -7.94 -11.67 -3.70
CA THR A 102 -7.73 -12.28 -2.37
C THR A 102 -6.53 -13.23 -2.37
N LEU A 103 -6.36 -14.01 -3.43
CA LEU A 103 -5.26 -14.97 -3.59
C LEU A 103 -3.90 -14.25 -3.66
N LEU A 104 -3.81 -13.18 -4.47
CA LEU A 104 -2.57 -12.42 -4.61
C LEU A 104 -2.10 -11.86 -3.26
N TYR A 105 -2.98 -11.16 -2.55
CA TYR A 105 -2.64 -10.64 -1.22
C TYR A 105 -2.34 -11.76 -0.22
N ALA A 106 -3.15 -12.83 -0.20
CA ALA A 106 -2.89 -13.95 0.68
C ALA A 106 -1.48 -14.55 0.46
N ILE A 107 -1.06 -14.71 -0.80
CA ILE A 107 0.28 -15.21 -1.15
C ILE A 107 1.37 -14.22 -0.71
N GLN A 108 1.19 -12.93 -0.92
CA GLN A 108 2.13 -11.91 -0.45
C GLN A 108 2.34 -11.97 1.07
N TYR A 109 1.27 -12.30 1.81
CA TYR A 109 1.31 -12.54 3.27
C TYR A 109 1.66 -13.98 3.68
N GLY A 110 2.24 -14.76 2.77
CA GLY A 110 2.78 -16.08 3.08
C GLY A 110 1.76 -17.21 3.15
N ALA A 111 0.56 -17.05 2.58
CA ALA A 111 -0.48 -18.08 2.61
C ALA A 111 0.01 -19.40 1.99
N GLN A 112 -0.26 -20.49 2.71
CA GLN A 112 0.02 -21.85 2.30
C GLN A 112 -1.22 -22.51 1.68
N ALA A 113 -1.08 -23.75 1.18
CA ALA A 113 -2.11 -24.50 0.47
C ALA A 113 -3.49 -24.50 1.15
N GLY A 114 -3.55 -24.63 2.47
CA GLY A 114 -4.82 -24.65 3.20
C GLY A 114 -5.60 -23.33 3.13
N LYS A 115 -4.92 -22.17 3.15
CA LYS A 115 -5.56 -20.87 2.96
C LYS A 115 -6.03 -20.67 1.52
N VAL A 116 -5.20 -21.11 0.55
CA VAL A 116 -5.56 -21.06 -0.88
C VAL A 116 -6.77 -21.93 -1.18
N ALA A 117 -6.82 -23.16 -0.63
CA ALA A 117 -7.96 -24.06 -0.75
C ALA A 117 -9.28 -23.39 -0.30
N LYS A 118 -9.25 -22.68 0.83
CA LYS A 118 -10.42 -21.92 1.32
C LYS A 118 -10.84 -20.78 0.38
N ILE A 119 -9.88 -20.10 -0.24
CA ILE A 119 -10.18 -18.99 -1.17
C ILE A 119 -10.88 -19.51 -2.44
N ILE A 120 -10.43 -20.66 -2.97
CA ILE A 120 -11.00 -21.24 -4.20
C ILE A 120 -12.19 -22.17 -3.94
N GLY A 121 -12.52 -22.44 -2.68
CA GLY A 121 -13.59 -23.39 -2.31
C GLY A 121 -13.26 -24.85 -2.61
N GLY A 122 -11.95 -25.20 -2.61
CA GLY A 122 -11.46 -26.52 -2.99
C GLY A 122 -10.81 -27.31 -1.86
N THR A 123 -10.27 -28.47 -2.21
CA THR A 123 -9.51 -29.35 -1.33
C THR A 123 -8.08 -28.85 -1.10
N LEU A 124 -7.38 -29.39 -0.10
CA LEU A 124 -5.99 -29.06 0.18
C LEU A 124 -5.07 -29.31 -1.04
N LYS A 125 -5.33 -30.39 -1.80
CA LYS A 125 -4.58 -30.77 -3.00
C LYS A 125 -4.79 -29.71 -4.11
N GLU A 126 -6.02 -29.28 -4.33
CA GLU A 126 -6.34 -28.22 -5.30
C GLU A 126 -5.76 -26.89 -4.88
N GLY A 127 -5.79 -26.55 -3.59
CA GLY A 127 -5.15 -25.36 -3.05
C GLY A 127 -3.63 -25.34 -3.25
N ALA A 128 -2.97 -26.50 -3.07
CA ALA A 128 -1.53 -26.62 -3.33
C ALA A 128 -1.20 -26.43 -4.81
N LEU A 129 -1.96 -27.08 -5.70
CA LEU A 129 -1.79 -26.98 -7.15
C LEU A 129 -2.04 -25.53 -7.64
N MET A 130 -3.15 -24.92 -7.20
CA MET A 130 -3.47 -23.53 -7.54
C MET A 130 -2.36 -22.57 -7.10
N ARG A 131 -1.88 -22.72 -5.87
CA ARG A 131 -0.79 -21.88 -5.35
C ARG A 131 0.47 -22.00 -6.22
N GLU A 132 0.86 -23.21 -6.57
CA GLU A 132 2.06 -23.44 -7.39
C GLU A 132 1.90 -22.86 -8.80
N GLN A 133 0.77 -23.11 -9.44
CA GLN A 133 0.46 -22.58 -10.78
C GLN A 133 0.40 -21.05 -10.78
N PHE A 134 -0.23 -20.44 -9.78
CA PHE A 134 -0.32 -18.99 -9.66
C PHE A 134 1.05 -18.35 -9.48
N LEU A 135 1.88 -18.89 -8.58
CA LEU A 135 3.26 -18.43 -8.38
C LEU A 135 4.12 -18.55 -9.64
N ALA A 136 3.98 -19.66 -10.38
CA ALA A 136 4.74 -19.87 -11.61
C ALA A 136 4.30 -18.94 -12.75
N ARG A 137 2.99 -18.86 -13.00
CA ARG A 137 2.44 -18.04 -14.10
C ARG A 137 2.69 -16.55 -13.92
N LEU A 138 2.53 -16.05 -12.70
CA LEU A 138 2.80 -14.65 -12.39
C LEU A 138 4.31 -14.35 -12.23
N GLY A 139 5.14 -15.38 -12.06
CA GLY A 139 6.59 -15.22 -11.87
C GLY A 139 7.01 -14.86 -10.44
N ILE A 140 6.08 -14.81 -9.49
CA ILE A 140 6.35 -14.45 -8.08
C ILE A 140 7.30 -15.45 -7.41
N LYS A 141 7.34 -16.70 -7.86
CA LYS A 141 8.18 -17.77 -7.26
C LYS A 141 9.66 -17.37 -7.19
N GLY A 142 10.17 -16.69 -8.22
CA GLY A 142 11.55 -16.20 -8.24
C GLY A 142 11.79 -15.17 -7.13
N VAL A 143 11.00 -14.11 -7.12
CA VAL A 143 11.10 -13.02 -6.13
C VAL A 143 10.94 -13.55 -4.69
N MET A 144 10.01 -14.48 -4.49
CA MET A 144 9.78 -15.11 -3.19
C MET A 144 10.99 -15.93 -2.75
N ASN A 145 11.59 -16.75 -3.63
CA ASN A 145 12.76 -17.54 -3.31
C ASN A 145 13.98 -16.67 -3.02
N ASP A 146 14.14 -15.56 -3.73
CA ASP A 146 15.20 -14.58 -3.46
C ASP A 146 15.03 -13.95 -2.08
N ALA A 147 13.83 -13.50 -1.75
CA ALA A 147 13.54 -12.95 -0.43
C ALA A 147 13.75 -13.97 0.71
N ILE A 148 13.43 -15.25 0.48
CA ILE A 148 13.69 -16.34 1.44
C ILE A 148 15.20 -16.53 1.63
N ARG A 149 15.99 -16.62 0.55
CA ARG A 149 17.44 -16.74 0.64
C ARG A 149 18.10 -15.56 1.37
N GLU A 150 17.63 -14.34 1.11
CA GLU A 150 18.05 -13.15 1.83
C GLU A 150 17.74 -13.26 3.33
N GLN A 151 16.54 -13.72 3.68
CA GLN A 151 16.10 -13.93 5.06
C GLN A 151 16.97 -14.98 5.77
N GLU A 152 17.25 -16.11 5.11
CA GLU A 152 18.12 -17.18 5.61
C GLU A 152 19.57 -16.68 5.81
N ALA A 153 20.02 -15.73 4.99
CA ALA A 153 21.30 -15.04 5.16
C ALA A 153 21.26 -13.94 6.26
N GLY A 154 20.13 -13.79 6.95
CA GLY A 154 19.96 -12.92 8.12
C GLY A 154 19.21 -11.62 7.89
N ARG A 155 19.03 -11.16 6.64
CA ARG A 155 18.32 -9.91 6.33
C ARG A 155 17.65 -9.97 4.98
N VAL A 156 16.45 -9.36 4.89
CA VAL A 156 15.77 -9.06 3.62
C VAL A 156 16.17 -7.65 3.17
N TRP A 157 16.63 -7.51 1.92
CA TRP A 157 17.09 -6.25 1.38
C TRP A 157 15.96 -5.50 0.67
N LEU A 158 15.84 -4.21 0.99
CA LEU A 158 14.83 -3.31 0.45
C LEU A 158 15.35 -2.56 -0.78
N VAL A 159 14.47 -1.80 -1.44
CA VAL A 159 14.77 -1.07 -2.70
C VAL A 159 15.89 -0.03 -2.59
N ASP A 160 16.14 0.49 -1.38
CA ASP A 160 17.19 1.47 -1.09
C ASP A 160 18.48 0.84 -0.52
N GLY A 161 18.57 -0.49 -0.51
CA GLY A 161 19.70 -1.22 0.08
C GLY A 161 19.65 -1.38 1.60
N ALA A 162 18.59 -0.91 2.26
CA ALA A 162 18.41 -1.15 3.69
C ALA A 162 18.08 -2.61 3.98
N GLY A 163 18.70 -3.20 4.99
CA GLY A 163 18.46 -4.59 5.41
C GLY A 163 17.55 -4.66 6.63
N VAL A 164 16.45 -5.40 6.54
CA VAL A 164 15.51 -5.64 7.66
C VAL A 164 15.59 -7.08 8.16
N VAL A 165 15.47 -7.27 9.46
CA VAL A 165 15.40 -8.61 10.05
C VAL A 165 13.97 -9.13 9.91
N CYS A 166 13.84 -10.29 9.26
CA CYS A 166 12.55 -10.93 9.03
C CYS A 166 12.45 -12.22 9.88
N PRO A 167 11.37 -12.40 10.67
CA PRO A 167 11.29 -13.49 11.65
C PRO A 167 11.10 -14.88 11.03
N SER A 168 10.65 -14.98 9.78
CA SER A 168 10.43 -16.27 9.14
C SER A 168 10.50 -16.20 7.61
N PRO A 169 10.88 -17.32 6.93
CA PRO A 169 10.88 -17.38 5.46
C PRO A 169 9.52 -17.07 4.83
N HIS A 170 8.42 -17.45 5.50
CA HIS A 170 7.07 -17.20 4.99
C HIS A 170 6.69 -15.72 4.94
N ALA A 171 7.31 -14.89 5.79
CA ALA A 171 7.09 -13.47 5.83
C ALA A 171 8.03 -12.68 4.91
N ALA A 172 9.06 -13.30 4.35
CA ALA A 172 10.15 -12.61 3.64
C ALA A 172 9.66 -11.75 2.48
N LEU A 173 8.76 -12.27 1.62
CA LEU A 173 8.18 -11.49 0.53
C LEU A 173 7.39 -10.29 1.05
N ASN A 174 6.57 -10.48 2.08
CA ASN A 174 5.80 -9.39 2.69
C ASN A 174 6.72 -8.28 3.24
N TYR A 175 7.79 -8.67 3.94
CA TYR A 175 8.79 -7.72 4.45
C TYR A 175 9.46 -6.93 3.32
N LYS A 176 9.78 -7.59 2.21
CA LYS A 176 10.36 -6.94 1.03
C LYS A 176 9.41 -5.92 0.42
N LEU A 177 8.14 -6.28 0.21
CA LEU A 177 7.15 -5.40 -0.41
C LEU A 177 6.72 -4.25 0.51
N GLN A 178 6.34 -4.55 1.75
CA GLN A 178 5.92 -3.53 2.72
C GLN A 178 7.07 -2.62 3.15
N GLY A 179 8.24 -3.20 3.38
CA GLY A 179 9.44 -2.43 3.71
C GLY A 179 9.85 -1.51 2.58
N GLY A 180 9.83 -1.99 1.33
CA GLY A 180 10.07 -1.17 0.15
C GLY A 180 9.08 -0.01 0.03
N GLY A 181 7.79 -0.28 0.20
CA GLY A 181 6.75 0.77 0.26
C GLY A 181 6.97 1.78 1.37
N ALA A 182 7.35 1.33 2.57
CA ALA A 182 7.66 2.24 3.68
C ALA A 182 8.86 3.16 3.37
N ARG A 183 9.88 2.66 2.65
CA ARG A 183 11.02 3.50 2.20
C ARG A 183 10.61 4.52 1.16
N VAL A 184 9.74 4.16 0.21
CA VAL A 184 9.14 5.10 -0.75
C VAL A 184 8.41 6.22 -0.01
N MET A 185 7.52 5.89 0.93
CA MET A 185 6.74 6.88 1.67
C MET A 185 7.63 7.78 2.53
N ALA A 186 8.65 7.23 3.18
CA ALA A 186 9.60 8.02 3.96
C ALA A 186 10.40 9.00 3.09
N LEU A 187 10.89 8.56 1.94
CA LEU A 187 11.63 9.41 1.00
C LEU A 187 10.72 10.48 0.37
N GLY A 188 9.51 10.10 -0.04
CA GLY A 188 8.51 11.02 -0.56
C GLY A 188 8.13 12.10 0.46
N ALA A 189 8.00 11.74 1.75
CA ALA A 189 7.75 12.71 2.81
C ALA A 189 8.91 13.72 2.97
N ILE A 190 10.16 13.28 2.78
CA ILE A 190 11.33 14.18 2.80
C ILE A 190 11.28 15.14 1.59
N PHE A 191 10.90 14.67 0.41
CA PHE A 191 10.76 15.52 -0.77
C PHE A 191 9.62 16.52 -0.59
N LEU A 192 8.47 16.06 -0.10
CA LEU A 192 7.33 16.93 0.19
C LEU A 192 7.71 18.04 1.17
N GLU A 193 8.40 17.70 2.25
CA GLU A 193 8.86 18.70 3.23
C GLU A 193 9.81 19.75 2.60
N LYS A 194 10.71 19.32 1.71
CA LYS A 194 11.57 20.23 0.94
C LYS A 194 10.75 21.15 0.03
N HIS A 195 9.71 20.62 -0.64
CA HIS A 195 8.82 21.42 -1.48
C HIS A 195 8.02 22.44 -0.66
N ILE A 196 7.42 22.01 0.46
CA ILE A 196 6.66 22.85 1.39
C ILE A 196 7.52 24.05 1.81
N ARG A 197 8.74 23.81 2.27
CA ARG A 197 9.66 24.86 2.70
C ARG A 197 10.08 25.79 1.54
N ARG A 198 10.36 25.23 0.36
CA ARG A 198 10.78 26.00 -0.82
C ARG A 198 9.70 26.98 -1.30
N VAL A 199 8.44 26.54 -1.27
CA VAL A 199 7.28 27.33 -1.74
C VAL A 199 6.70 28.19 -0.62
N GLY A 200 6.97 27.84 0.65
CA GLY A 200 6.46 28.56 1.81
C GLY A 200 5.01 28.24 2.15
N LEU A 201 4.58 26.97 1.94
CA LEU A 201 3.21 26.55 2.29
C LEU A 201 3.04 26.45 3.81
N ASP A 202 1.89 26.90 4.31
CA ASP A 202 1.49 26.71 5.69
C ASP A 202 0.78 25.36 5.84
N SER A 203 1.57 24.34 6.15
CA SER A 203 1.08 22.98 6.33
C SER A 203 1.82 22.24 7.45
N LEU A 204 1.11 21.37 8.14
CA LEU A 204 1.63 20.54 9.23
C LEU A 204 1.24 19.10 9.04
N LYS A 205 2.22 18.20 9.02
CA LYS A 205 1.96 16.76 8.99
C LYS A 205 1.31 16.30 10.28
N VAL A 206 0.13 15.69 10.19
CA VAL A 206 -0.67 15.23 11.33
C VAL A 206 -0.88 13.71 11.36
N GLY A 207 -0.61 13.00 10.26
CA GLY A 207 -0.74 11.55 10.22
C GLY A 207 0.13 10.86 9.18
N ASP A 208 0.58 9.66 9.52
CA ASP A 208 1.18 8.67 8.64
C ASP A 208 0.42 7.35 8.82
N ILE A 209 -0.41 6.97 7.87
CA ILE A 209 -1.25 5.77 7.95
C ILE A 209 -0.91 4.85 6.78
N HIS A 210 -0.01 3.86 7.01
CA HIS A 210 0.46 2.92 5.99
C HIS A 210 1.12 3.61 4.79
N ASP A 211 0.38 3.77 3.70
CA ASP A 211 0.75 4.41 2.43
C ASP A 211 0.03 5.75 2.21
N GLU A 212 -0.51 6.32 3.29
CA GLU A 212 -1.25 7.57 3.32
C GLU A 212 -0.60 8.59 4.24
N TRP A 213 -0.56 9.86 3.80
CA TRP A 213 -0.23 11.02 4.64
C TRP A 213 -1.46 11.88 4.87
N GLN A 214 -1.57 12.44 6.08
CA GLN A 214 -2.54 13.47 6.41
C GLN A 214 -1.81 14.73 6.85
N TYR A 215 -2.17 15.85 6.24
CA TYR A 215 -1.64 17.18 6.54
C TYR A 215 -2.78 18.14 6.88
N ASP A 216 -2.56 18.95 7.90
CA ASP A 216 -3.41 20.09 8.25
C ASP A 216 -2.84 21.34 7.55
N VAL A 217 -3.61 21.94 6.62
CA VAL A 217 -3.11 22.90 5.63
C VAL A 217 -3.97 24.16 5.64
N ASP A 218 -3.34 25.35 5.42
CA ASP A 218 -4.09 26.57 5.13
C ASP A 218 -4.91 26.37 3.84
N PRO A 219 -6.23 26.67 3.81
CA PRO A 219 -7.07 26.44 2.63
C PRO A 219 -6.52 27.06 1.34
N LYS A 220 -5.83 28.19 1.41
CA LYS A 220 -5.22 28.84 0.24
C LYS A 220 -4.08 28.01 -0.38
N ASP A 221 -3.42 27.18 0.43
CA ASP A 221 -2.25 26.36 0.06
C ASP A 221 -2.63 24.91 -0.29
N ALA A 222 -3.88 24.49 0.01
CA ALA A 222 -4.31 23.08 -0.07
C ALA A 222 -4.12 22.47 -1.46
N ARG A 223 -4.53 23.19 -2.52
CA ARG A 223 -4.38 22.70 -3.90
C ARG A 223 -2.92 22.47 -4.30
N GLU A 224 -2.03 23.39 -3.94
CA GLU A 224 -0.60 23.28 -4.26
C GLU A 224 0.04 22.19 -3.39
N HIS A 225 -0.34 22.10 -2.13
CA HIS A 225 0.09 20.98 -1.26
C HIS A 225 -0.31 19.64 -1.83
N ALA A 226 -1.57 19.44 -2.25
CA ALA A 226 -2.07 18.22 -2.85
C ALA A 226 -1.27 17.84 -4.12
N ARG A 227 -0.96 18.82 -4.98
CA ARG A 227 -0.14 18.60 -6.17
C ARG A 227 1.28 18.15 -5.82
N LEU A 228 1.92 18.84 -4.87
CA LEU A 228 3.30 18.56 -4.45
C LEU A 228 3.42 17.21 -3.72
N SER A 229 2.40 16.80 -2.96
CA SER A 229 2.41 15.52 -2.27
C SER A 229 2.40 14.35 -3.26
N VAL A 230 1.57 14.39 -4.30
CA VAL A 230 1.59 13.39 -5.37
C VAL A 230 2.91 13.41 -6.14
N GLN A 231 3.42 14.61 -6.46
CA GLN A 231 4.72 14.76 -7.12
C GLN A 231 5.85 14.11 -6.29
N SER A 232 5.85 14.31 -4.98
CA SER A 232 6.87 13.76 -4.09
C SER A 232 6.87 12.21 -4.04
N ILE A 233 5.71 11.57 -4.21
CA ILE A 233 5.62 10.11 -4.37
C ILE A 233 6.29 9.67 -5.68
N ARG A 234 6.05 10.37 -6.78
CA ARG A 234 6.68 10.09 -8.08
C ARG A 234 8.19 10.26 -8.01
N GLU A 235 8.66 11.39 -7.47
CA GLU A 235 10.10 11.69 -7.28
C GLU A 235 10.80 10.61 -6.42
N ALA A 236 10.12 10.09 -5.39
CA ALA A 236 10.67 9.01 -4.58
C ALA A 236 10.87 7.72 -5.39
N GLY A 237 9.95 7.39 -6.31
CA GLY A 237 10.11 6.26 -7.21
C GLY A 237 11.26 6.43 -8.20
N GLU A 238 11.43 7.63 -8.73
CA GLU A 238 12.53 7.98 -9.63
C GLU A 238 13.89 7.91 -8.93
N GLU A 239 14.01 8.49 -7.74
CA GLU A 239 15.24 8.47 -6.94
C GLU A 239 15.65 7.05 -6.53
N LEU A 240 14.68 6.19 -6.24
CA LEU A 240 14.90 4.78 -5.93
C LEU A 240 15.11 3.91 -7.17
N ASN A 241 15.13 4.51 -8.38
CA ASN A 241 15.28 3.82 -9.65
C ASN A 241 14.29 2.66 -9.83
N LEU A 242 13.02 2.88 -9.42
CA LEU A 242 11.99 1.87 -9.62
C LEU A 242 11.67 1.73 -11.11
N ASN A 243 11.56 0.51 -11.60
CA ASN A 243 11.16 0.21 -12.99
C ASN A 243 9.65 0.20 -13.19
N VAL A 244 8.91 0.83 -12.28
CA VAL A 244 7.48 1.07 -12.34
C VAL A 244 7.23 2.51 -11.87
N PRO A 245 6.48 3.32 -12.63
CA PRO A 245 6.16 4.67 -12.18
C PRO A 245 5.27 4.61 -10.94
N LEU A 246 5.59 5.44 -9.95
CA LEU A 246 4.71 5.65 -8.80
C LEU A 246 3.71 6.75 -9.08
N ASP A 247 2.60 6.74 -8.35
CA ASP A 247 1.57 7.76 -8.39
C ASP A 247 0.79 7.79 -7.09
N GLY A 248 -0.06 8.78 -6.93
CA GLY A 248 -0.92 8.94 -5.77
C GLY A 248 -2.19 9.74 -6.10
N THR A 249 -3.08 9.76 -5.13
CA THR A 249 -4.27 10.62 -5.15
C THR A 249 -4.27 11.49 -3.92
N ALA A 250 -4.65 12.74 -4.07
CA ALA A 250 -4.80 13.65 -2.95
C ALA A 250 -6.23 14.21 -2.91
N LYS A 251 -6.81 14.29 -1.73
CA LYS A 251 -8.14 14.84 -1.48
C LYS A 251 -8.09 15.85 -0.36
N GLU A 252 -8.95 16.86 -0.46
CA GLU A 252 -9.17 17.87 0.56
C GLU A 252 -10.47 17.61 1.31
N GLY A 253 -10.52 17.90 2.60
CA GLY A 253 -11.71 17.74 3.42
C GLY A 253 -11.53 18.37 4.80
N LEU A 254 -12.60 18.40 5.59
CA LEU A 254 -12.56 18.85 6.97
C LEU A 254 -12.22 17.72 7.94
N THR A 255 -12.42 16.49 7.51
CA THR A 255 -12.19 15.30 8.32
C THR A 255 -11.39 14.23 7.56
N TRP A 256 -10.76 13.32 8.27
CA TRP A 256 -10.05 12.20 7.65
C TRP A 256 -10.99 11.28 6.84
N ALA A 257 -12.28 11.19 7.21
CA ALA A 257 -13.26 10.43 6.45
C ALA A 257 -13.48 10.98 5.03
N GLU A 258 -13.30 12.28 4.83
CA GLU A 258 -13.49 12.96 3.54
C GLU A 258 -12.25 12.89 2.64
N THR A 259 -11.07 12.71 3.25
CA THR A 259 -9.78 12.74 2.54
C THR A 259 -9.25 11.36 2.14
N HIS A 260 -10.01 10.29 2.40
CA HIS A 260 -9.59 8.92 2.11
C HIS A 260 -10.45 8.24 1.06
#